data_24e7f56e09b1923645867a8094b16086
#
_entry.id   24e7f56e09b1923645867a8094b16086
#
_cell.length_a   1.000
_cell.length_b   1.000
_cell.length_c   1.000
_cell.angle_alpha   90.00
_cell.angle_beta   90.00
_cell.angle_gamma   90.00
#
_symmetry.space_group_name_H-M   'P 1'
#
loop_
_entity.id
_entity.type
_entity.pdbx_description
1 polymer ?
#
loop_
_entity_poly.entity_id
_entity_poly.type
_entity_poly.pdbx_seq_one_letter_code
_entity_poly.pdbx_strand_id
1 'polypeptide(L)'
;MDTKELAFKKIFEANSKKIFHLCYGYTGDDDAANDLLQETFLKVWQNLDKFRNQALISTWIYRIAVNTCLTYLRTEKRQGKEEITPQLAETKREEFSEKNEQVALLYKCISKLEESERIIITLVLDEVPYPEIAEVSGISEGNLRVKIHRIKQKLTELYNQYERL
;
A
#
# COMPACT_ATOMS: atom_id res chain seq x y z
N MET A 1 -10.83 12.51 27.19
CA MET A 1 -10.69 11.69 25.96
C MET A 1 -11.38 10.36 26.20
N ASP A 2 -12.32 10.02 25.36
CA ASP A 2 -13.05 8.75 25.44
C ASP A 2 -12.09 7.57 25.26
N THR A 3 -12.41 6.43 25.85
CA THR A 3 -11.61 5.19 25.74
C THR A 3 -11.43 4.78 24.26
N LYS A 4 -12.47 4.94 23.45
CA LYS A 4 -12.44 4.66 22.01
C LYS A 4 -11.49 5.60 21.27
N GLU A 5 -11.52 6.88 21.58
CA GLU A 5 -10.61 7.88 20.99
C GLU A 5 -9.16 7.57 21.32
N LEU A 6 -8.87 7.18 22.55
CA LEU A 6 -7.53 6.84 22.99
C LEU A 6 -7.01 5.60 22.30
N ALA A 7 -7.85 4.57 22.18
CA ALA A 7 -7.53 3.34 21.45
C ALA A 7 -7.27 3.62 19.97
N PHE A 8 -8.13 4.42 19.34
CA PHE A 8 -7.98 4.82 17.94
C PHE A 8 -6.68 5.59 17.69
N LYS A 9 -6.36 6.52 18.58
CA LYS A 9 -5.11 7.29 18.49
C LYS A 9 -3.88 6.38 18.47
N LYS A 10 -3.83 5.39 19.36
CA LYS A 10 -2.74 4.41 19.42
C LYS A 10 -2.66 3.56 18.13
N ILE A 11 -3.81 3.12 17.63
CA ILE A 11 -3.90 2.34 16.38
C ILE A 11 -3.41 3.17 15.21
N PHE A 12 -3.84 4.42 15.10
CA PHE A 12 -3.41 5.33 14.05
C PHE A 12 -1.90 5.57 14.09
N GLU A 13 -1.34 5.91 15.25
CA GLU A 13 0.09 6.15 15.41
C GLU A 13 0.93 4.92 15.05
N ALA A 14 0.46 3.72 15.39
CA ALA A 14 1.19 2.48 15.12
C ALA A 14 1.14 2.02 13.65
N ASN A 15 0.08 2.39 12.91
CA ASN A 15 -0.19 1.80 11.59
C ASN A 15 -0.22 2.80 10.43
N SER A 16 -0.35 4.09 10.68
CA SER A 16 -0.57 5.10 9.64
C SER A 16 0.53 5.13 8.58
N LYS A 17 1.78 5.00 8.98
CA LYS A 17 2.92 5.03 8.06
C LYS A 17 2.88 3.87 7.07
N LYS A 18 2.64 2.65 7.54
CA LYS A 18 2.55 1.46 6.71
C LYS A 18 1.34 1.51 5.78
N ILE A 19 0.21 1.99 6.27
CA ILE A 19 -1.00 2.17 5.45
C ILE A 19 -0.77 3.24 4.38
N PHE A 20 -0.10 4.34 4.71
CA PHE A 20 0.29 5.35 3.72
C PHE A 20 1.16 4.73 2.62
N HIS A 21 2.18 3.94 2.98
CA HIS A 21 3.06 3.27 2.01
C HIS A 21 2.26 2.35 1.09
N LEU A 22 1.30 1.60 1.63
CA LEU A 22 0.41 0.74 0.83
C LEU A 22 -0.40 1.57 -0.18
N CYS A 23 -1.02 2.63 0.28
CA CYS A 23 -1.82 3.51 -0.57
C CYS A 23 -0.96 4.21 -1.63
N TYR A 24 0.24 4.65 -1.27
CA TYR A 24 1.19 5.27 -2.20
C TYR A 24 1.72 4.28 -3.23
N GLY A 25 2.09 3.07 -2.81
CA GLY A 25 2.52 2.00 -3.73
C GLY A 25 1.42 1.64 -4.73
N TYR A 26 0.17 1.78 -4.33
CA TYR A 26 -0.98 1.48 -5.16
C TYR A 26 -1.35 2.60 -6.13
N THR A 27 -1.31 3.85 -5.68
CA THR A 27 -1.75 5.03 -6.45
C THR A 27 -0.61 5.75 -7.16
N GLY A 28 0.59 5.75 -6.59
CA GLY A 28 1.72 6.52 -7.09
C GLY A 28 1.59 8.04 -6.94
N ASP A 29 0.62 8.50 -6.16
CA ASP A 29 0.33 9.92 -5.96
C ASP A 29 0.13 10.21 -4.47
N ASP A 30 0.83 11.23 -3.96
CA ASP A 30 0.77 11.61 -2.55
C ASP A 30 -0.64 12.03 -2.12
N ASP A 31 -1.31 12.85 -2.92
CA ASP A 31 -2.65 13.35 -2.58
C ASP A 31 -3.68 12.22 -2.55
N ALA A 32 -3.66 11.35 -3.55
CA ALA A 32 -4.52 10.18 -3.59
C ALA A 32 -4.22 9.22 -2.44
N ALA A 33 -2.94 9.00 -2.12
CA ALA A 33 -2.54 8.16 -1.01
C ALA A 33 -3.01 8.70 0.34
N ASN A 34 -2.91 10.01 0.55
CA ASN A 34 -3.43 10.66 1.77
C ASN A 34 -4.95 10.55 1.88
N ASP A 35 -5.68 10.72 0.79
CA ASP A 35 -7.14 10.57 0.76
C ASP A 35 -7.55 9.13 1.11
N LEU A 36 -6.86 8.14 0.56
CA LEU A 36 -7.10 6.74 0.87
C LEU A 36 -6.73 6.36 2.31
N LEU A 37 -5.66 6.96 2.82
CA LEU A 37 -5.27 6.82 4.24
C LEU A 37 -6.39 7.32 5.14
N GLN A 38 -6.90 8.51 4.89
CA GLN A 38 -7.99 9.10 5.67
C GLN A 38 -9.26 8.26 5.57
N GLU A 39 -9.63 7.83 4.39
CA GLU A 39 -10.80 6.97 4.17
C GLU A 39 -10.66 5.63 4.91
N THR A 40 -9.48 5.03 4.87
CA THR A 40 -9.19 3.79 5.58
C THR A 40 -9.40 3.97 7.09
N PHE A 41 -8.82 5.00 7.68
CA PHE A 41 -8.94 5.21 9.11
C PHE A 41 -10.32 5.70 9.54
N LEU A 42 -11.06 6.37 8.66
CA LEU A 42 -12.47 6.64 8.90
C LEU A 42 -13.28 5.34 9.03
N LYS A 43 -13.05 4.39 8.14
CA LYS A 43 -13.67 3.07 8.22
C LYS A 43 -13.23 2.28 9.46
N VAL A 44 -11.96 2.39 9.83
CA VAL A 44 -11.45 1.82 11.10
C VAL A 44 -12.20 2.40 12.28
N TRP A 45 -12.34 3.70 12.35
CA TRP A 45 -13.09 4.38 13.42
C TRP A 45 -14.54 3.90 13.50
N GLN A 46 -15.23 3.86 12.37
CA GLN A 46 -16.64 3.46 12.28
C GLN A 46 -16.88 2.02 12.71
N ASN A 47 -15.88 1.15 12.52
CA ASN A 47 -16.01 -0.28 12.77
C ASN A 47 -15.19 -0.79 13.96
N LEU A 48 -14.51 0.09 14.67
CA LEU A 48 -13.63 -0.30 15.78
C LEU A 48 -14.38 -1.07 16.87
N ASP A 49 -15.63 -0.69 17.16
CA ASP A 49 -16.48 -1.36 18.15
C ASP A 49 -16.87 -2.79 17.73
N LYS A 50 -16.78 -3.09 16.44
CA LYS A 50 -17.11 -4.40 15.87
C LYS A 50 -15.89 -5.32 15.77
N PHE A 51 -14.71 -4.82 16.03
CA PHE A 51 -13.49 -5.63 15.99
C PHE A 51 -13.49 -6.64 17.14
N ARG A 52 -13.41 -7.94 16.82
CA ARG A 52 -13.60 -9.05 17.74
C ARG A 52 -12.30 -9.75 18.17
N ASN A 53 -11.15 -9.19 17.90
CA ASN A 53 -9.84 -9.79 18.20
C ASN A 53 -9.65 -11.21 17.60
N GLN A 54 -10.34 -11.53 16.50
CA GLN A 54 -10.20 -12.81 15.79
C GLN A 54 -8.97 -12.85 14.88
N ALA A 55 -8.34 -11.70 14.65
CA ALA A 55 -7.10 -11.53 13.92
C ALA A 55 -6.29 -10.45 14.60
N LEU A 56 -5.02 -10.29 14.22
CA LEU A 56 -4.24 -9.12 14.62
C LEU A 56 -4.94 -7.86 14.12
N ILE A 57 -4.93 -6.80 14.92
CA ILE A 57 -5.57 -5.55 14.53
C ILE A 57 -4.92 -4.97 13.27
N SER A 58 -3.62 -5.11 13.11
CA SER A 58 -2.91 -4.71 11.88
C SER A 58 -3.44 -5.43 10.65
N THR A 59 -3.68 -6.74 10.73
CA THR A 59 -4.27 -7.53 9.64
C THR A 59 -5.65 -7.02 9.25
N TRP A 60 -6.47 -6.72 10.24
CA TRP A 60 -7.80 -6.17 10.01
C TRP A 60 -7.74 -4.80 9.32
N ILE A 61 -6.84 -3.93 9.76
CA ILE A 61 -6.63 -2.60 9.15
C ILE A 61 -6.13 -2.74 7.71
N TYR A 62 -5.18 -3.65 7.45
CA TYR A 62 -4.69 -3.91 6.09
C TYR A 62 -5.81 -4.38 5.16
N ARG A 63 -6.72 -5.23 5.62
CA ARG A 63 -7.88 -5.64 4.82
C ARG A 63 -8.76 -4.46 4.44
N ILE A 64 -9.02 -3.57 5.38
CA ILE A 64 -9.79 -2.34 5.13
C ILE A 64 -9.05 -1.48 4.10
N ALA A 65 -7.75 -1.28 4.26
CA ALA A 65 -6.93 -0.48 3.36
C ALA A 65 -6.88 -1.07 1.95
N VAL A 66 -6.67 -2.37 1.83
CA VAL A 66 -6.66 -3.07 0.53
C VAL A 66 -8.01 -2.93 -0.18
N ASN A 67 -9.11 -3.16 0.52
CA ASN A 67 -10.44 -3.01 -0.05
C ASN A 67 -10.73 -1.55 -0.45
N THR A 68 -10.26 -0.60 0.32
CA THR A 68 -10.39 0.83 0.00
C THR A 68 -9.62 1.18 -1.27
N CYS A 69 -8.39 0.71 -1.40
CA CYS A 69 -7.57 0.89 -2.61
C CYS A 69 -8.20 0.25 -3.84
N LEU A 70 -8.68 -0.99 -3.72
CA LEU A 70 -9.33 -1.70 -4.83
C LEU A 70 -10.60 -1.00 -5.30
N THR A 71 -11.40 -0.50 -4.38
CA THR A 71 -12.61 0.26 -4.69
C THR A 71 -12.28 1.57 -5.39
N TYR A 72 -11.25 2.26 -4.95
CA TYR A 72 -10.76 3.50 -5.57
C TYR A 72 -10.40 3.28 -7.05
N LEU A 73 -9.61 2.27 -7.37
CA LEU A 73 -9.23 2.00 -8.75
C LEU A 73 -10.41 1.60 -9.64
N ARG A 74 -11.34 0.82 -9.13
CA ARG A 74 -12.55 0.47 -9.88
C ARG A 74 -13.35 1.72 -10.24
N THR A 75 -13.47 2.66 -9.30
CA THR A 75 -14.17 3.94 -9.52
C THR A 75 -13.44 4.80 -10.55
N GLU A 76 -12.11 4.92 -10.46
CA GLU A 76 -11.30 5.67 -11.41
C GLU A 76 -11.40 5.09 -12.83
N LYS A 77 -11.36 3.77 -12.98
CA LYS A 77 -11.54 3.08 -14.27
C LYS A 77 -12.94 3.33 -14.87
N ARG A 78 -13.99 3.31 -14.05
CA ARG A 78 -15.37 3.58 -14.50
C ARG A 78 -15.56 5.01 -14.99
N GLN A 79 -14.82 5.97 -14.44
CA GLN A 79 -14.86 7.37 -14.83
C GLN A 79 -14.05 7.68 -16.09
N GLY A 80 -13.42 6.66 -16.71
CA GLY A 80 -12.64 6.83 -17.93
C GLY A 80 -11.35 7.63 -17.73
N LYS A 81 -10.92 7.81 -16.50
CA LYS A 81 -9.59 8.36 -16.21
C LYS A 81 -8.58 7.33 -16.66
N GLU A 82 -7.67 7.76 -17.52
CA GLU A 82 -6.55 6.92 -17.98
C GLU A 82 -5.84 6.33 -16.77
N GLU A 83 -5.25 5.12 -16.98
CA GLU A 83 -4.34 4.56 -16.00
C GLU A 83 -3.52 5.68 -15.39
N ILE A 84 -3.60 5.83 -14.08
CA ILE A 84 -2.76 6.78 -13.38
C ILE A 84 -1.33 6.32 -13.66
N THR A 85 -0.76 6.87 -14.74
CA THR A 85 0.68 6.86 -14.86
C THR A 85 1.12 7.65 -13.64
N PRO A 86 1.85 7.08 -12.69
CA PRO A 86 2.38 7.86 -11.63
C PRO A 86 3.23 8.94 -12.30
N GLN A 87 2.66 10.07 -12.51
CA GLN A 87 3.49 11.24 -12.57
C GLN A 87 4.16 11.20 -11.21
N LEU A 88 5.43 10.82 -11.19
CA LEU A 88 6.31 11.26 -10.14
C LEU A 88 5.93 12.72 -9.99
N ALA A 89 5.01 12.98 -9.06
CA ALA A 89 4.64 14.33 -8.77
C ALA A 89 5.99 15.01 -8.55
N GLU A 90 6.24 16.07 -9.30
CA GLU A 90 7.38 16.96 -9.04
C GLU A 90 7.12 17.63 -7.68
N THR A 91 6.69 16.82 -6.71
CA THR A 91 6.38 17.22 -5.37
C THR A 91 7.68 17.53 -4.70
N LYS A 92 7.95 18.83 -4.70
CA LYS A 92 8.94 19.47 -3.84
C LYS A 92 10.30 18.77 -3.90
N ARG A 93 11.06 19.15 -4.92
CA ARG A 93 12.50 18.90 -5.04
C ARG A 93 13.29 19.56 -3.91
N GLU A 94 12.85 19.39 -2.67
CA GLU A 94 13.63 19.85 -1.52
C GLU A 94 14.38 18.64 -0.95
N GLU A 95 15.67 18.62 -1.22
CA GLU A 95 16.68 17.68 -0.70
C GLU A 95 16.57 16.23 -1.19
N PHE A 96 16.87 16.01 -2.48
CA PHE A 96 17.13 14.66 -3.00
C PHE A 96 18.48 14.17 -2.56
N SER A 97 18.54 13.31 -1.52
CA SER A 97 19.65 12.42 -1.32
C SER A 97 19.56 11.27 -2.34
N GLU A 98 20.70 10.67 -2.74
CA GLU A 98 20.75 9.48 -3.61
C GLU A 98 19.74 8.40 -3.17
N LYS A 99 19.53 8.26 -1.87
CA LYS A 99 18.57 7.33 -1.27
C LYS A 99 17.13 7.64 -1.69
N ASN A 100 16.75 8.91 -1.81
CA ASN A 100 15.41 9.32 -2.24
C ASN A 100 15.20 9.05 -3.73
N GLU A 101 16.23 9.21 -4.56
CA GLU A 101 16.17 8.87 -5.99
C GLU A 101 15.98 7.36 -6.21
N GLN A 102 16.67 6.53 -5.44
CA GLN A 102 16.50 5.07 -5.49
C GLN A 102 15.11 4.64 -5.05
N VAL A 103 14.58 5.24 -3.99
CA VAL A 103 13.22 4.98 -3.52
C VAL A 103 12.19 5.42 -4.56
N ALA A 104 12.36 6.59 -5.16
CA ALA A 104 11.49 7.08 -6.23
C ALA A 104 11.50 6.13 -7.44
N LEU A 105 12.67 5.64 -7.83
CA LEU A 105 12.79 4.66 -8.90
C LEU A 105 12.10 3.34 -8.56
N LEU A 106 12.23 2.86 -7.33
CA LEU A 106 11.55 1.66 -6.86
C LEU A 106 10.02 1.80 -6.99
N TYR A 107 9.45 2.90 -6.52
CA TYR A 107 8.00 3.14 -6.64
C TYR A 107 7.56 3.29 -8.10
N LYS A 108 8.41 3.85 -8.96
CA LYS A 108 8.15 3.88 -10.40
C LYS A 108 8.08 2.46 -10.99
N CYS A 109 8.96 1.58 -10.57
CA CYS A 109 8.91 0.17 -10.98
C CYS A 109 7.66 -0.53 -10.44
N ILE A 110 7.33 -0.31 -9.17
CA ILE A 110 6.12 -0.87 -8.54
C ILE A 110 4.86 -0.45 -9.33
N SER A 111 4.80 0.79 -9.80
CA SER A 111 3.66 1.29 -10.57
C SER A 111 3.40 0.54 -11.88
N LYS A 112 4.40 -0.17 -12.39
CA LYS A 112 4.28 -0.99 -13.62
C LYS A 112 3.79 -2.41 -13.34
N LEU A 113 3.68 -2.80 -12.08
CA LEU A 113 3.14 -4.10 -11.69
C LEU A 113 1.62 -4.11 -11.76
N GLU A 114 1.04 -5.30 -11.81
CA GLU A 114 -0.40 -5.47 -11.65
C GLU A 114 -0.87 -5.07 -10.24
N GLU A 115 -2.14 -4.73 -10.10
CA GLU A 115 -2.72 -4.23 -8.84
C GLU A 115 -2.44 -5.14 -7.64
N SER A 116 -2.67 -6.45 -7.80
CA SER A 116 -2.42 -7.42 -6.73
C SER A 116 -0.95 -7.54 -6.38
N GLU A 117 -0.07 -7.41 -7.36
CA GLU A 117 1.37 -7.45 -7.17
C GLU A 117 1.88 -6.21 -6.41
N ARG A 118 1.32 -5.03 -6.73
CA ARG A 118 1.66 -3.78 -6.01
C ARG A 118 1.31 -3.88 -4.53
N ILE A 119 0.13 -4.42 -4.22
CA ILE A 119 -0.30 -4.63 -2.83
C ILE A 119 0.68 -5.55 -2.09
N ILE A 120 0.96 -6.70 -2.66
CA ILE A 120 1.81 -7.72 -2.04
C ILE A 120 3.22 -7.18 -1.80
N ILE A 121 3.84 -6.59 -2.83
CA ILE A 121 5.23 -6.14 -2.69
C ILE A 121 5.38 -4.97 -1.71
N THR A 122 4.39 -4.10 -1.64
CA THR A 122 4.42 -3.00 -0.66
C THR A 122 4.37 -3.54 0.77
N LEU A 123 3.55 -4.54 1.03
CA LEU A 123 3.50 -5.21 2.34
C LEU A 123 4.82 -5.92 2.66
N VAL A 124 5.46 -6.55 1.69
CA VAL A 124 6.79 -7.17 1.86
C VAL A 124 7.84 -6.12 2.20
N LEU A 125 7.84 -4.97 1.53
CA LEU A 125 8.79 -3.88 1.79
C LEU A 125 8.60 -3.27 3.17
N ASP A 126 7.41 -3.26 3.70
CA ASP A 126 7.11 -2.82 5.07
C ASP A 126 7.31 -3.94 6.12
N GLU A 127 7.95 -5.04 5.72
CA GLU A 127 8.31 -6.16 6.60
C GLU A 127 7.11 -6.84 7.28
N VAL A 128 5.95 -6.80 6.64
CA VAL A 128 4.77 -7.52 7.13
C VAL A 128 5.03 -9.03 7.01
N PRO A 129 4.80 -9.81 8.07
CA PRO A 129 5.02 -11.27 8.01
C PRO A 129 4.20 -11.96 6.91
N TYR A 130 4.78 -12.95 6.25
CA TYR A 130 4.12 -13.66 5.15
C TYR A 130 2.78 -14.29 5.52
N PRO A 131 2.61 -14.89 6.71
CA PRO A 131 1.29 -15.37 7.11
C PRO A 131 0.22 -14.28 7.13
N GLU A 132 0.58 -13.08 7.58
CA GLU A 132 -0.31 -11.92 7.60
C GLU A 132 -0.62 -11.43 6.18
N ILE A 133 0.38 -11.36 5.31
CA ILE A 133 0.18 -11.01 3.90
C ILE A 133 -0.74 -12.02 3.21
N ALA A 134 -0.54 -13.30 3.45
CA ALA A 134 -1.39 -14.36 2.92
C ALA A 134 -2.85 -14.18 3.34
N GLU A 135 -3.07 -13.89 4.61
CA GLU A 135 -4.41 -13.64 5.15
C GLU A 135 -5.06 -12.40 4.53
N VAL A 136 -4.32 -11.30 4.39
CA VAL A 136 -4.81 -10.04 3.78
C VAL A 136 -5.11 -10.21 2.30
N SER A 137 -4.26 -10.93 1.57
CA SER A 137 -4.37 -11.10 0.12
C SER A 137 -5.30 -12.24 -0.31
N GLY A 138 -5.66 -13.12 0.62
CA GLY A 138 -6.49 -14.29 0.31
C GLY A 138 -5.76 -15.39 -0.47
N ILE A 139 -4.44 -15.40 -0.46
CA ILE A 139 -3.59 -16.37 -1.15
C ILE A 139 -2.97 -17.29 -0.11
N SER A 140 -2.81 -18.58 -0.40
CA SER A 140 -2.08 -19.50 0.48
C SER A 140 -0.62 -19.05 0.64
N GLU A 141 -0.02 -19.33 1.79
CA GLU A 141 1.36 -18.92 2.07
C GLU A 141 2.36 -19.50 1.06
N GLY A 142 2.16 -20.74 0.63
CA GLY A 142 2.99 -21.38 -0.41
C GLY A 142 2.90 -20.67 -1.76
N ASN A 143 1.69 -20.35 -2.21
CA ASN A 143 1.48 -19.59 -3.45
C ASN A 143 2.00 -18.15 -3.32
N LEU A 144 1.89 -17.56 -2.15
CA LEU A 144 2.43 -16.22 -1.88
C LEU A 144 3.94 -16.17 -2.08
N ARG A 145 4.68 -17.15 -1.57
CA ARG A 145 6.14 -17.22 -1.73
C ARG A 145 6.56 -17.26 -3.19
N VAL A 146 5.88 -18.08 -3.98
CA VAL A 146 6.11 -18.16 -5.43
C VAL A 146 5.81 -16.81 -6.10
N LYS A 147 4.70 -16.20 -5.74
CA LYS A 147 4.29 -14.91 -6.30
C LYS A 147 5.27 -13.78 -5.95
N ILE A 148 5.73 -13.72 -4.71
CA ILE A 148 6.74 -12.76 -4.26
C ILE A 148 8.03 -12.92 -5.06
N HIS A 149 8.49 -14.14 -5.28
CA HIS A 149 9.68 -14.41 -6.07
C HIS A 149 9.54 -13.87 -7.50
N ARG A 150 8.42 -14.11 -8.15
CA ARG A 150 8.12 -13.60 -9.50
C ARG A 150 8.04 -12.07 -9.54
N ILE A 151 7.43 -11.46 -8.52
CA ILE A 151 7.36 -10.00 -8.40
C ILE A 151 8.76 -9.40 -8.29
N LYS A 152 9.61 -9.97 -7.47
CA LYS A 152 10.99 -9.51 -7.30
C LYS A 152 11.79 -9.63 -8.60
N GLN A 153 11.58 -10.68 -9.37
CA GLN A 153 12.20 -10.82 -10.70
C GLN A 153 11.74 -9.72 -11.66
N LYS A 154 10.43 -9.46 -11.72
CA LYS A 154 9.88 -8.37 -12.55
C LYS A 154 10.44 -7.01 -12.14
N LEU A 155 10.53 -6.74 -10.84
CA LEU A 155 11.09 -5.48 -10.33
C LEU A 155 12.57 -5.32 -10.72
N THR A 156 13.35 -6.39 -10.61
CA THR A 156 14.76 -6.38 -11.00
C THR A 156 14.92 -6.06 -12.49
N GLU A 157 14.11 -6.67 -13.34
CA GLU A 157 14.12 -6.40 -14.79
C GLU A 157 13.73 -4.95 -15.11
N LEU A 158 12.67 -4.44 -14.48
CA LEU A 158 12.23 -3.06 -14.64
C LEU A 158 13.28 -2.07 -14.15
N TYR A 159 13.86 -2.32 -12.99
CA TYR A 159 14.91 -1.47 -12.44
C TYR A 159 16.12 -1.39 -13.37
N ASN A 160 16.57 -2.51 -13.88
CA ASN A 160 17.69 -2.56 -14.82
C ASN A 160 17.40 -1.83 -16.15
N GLN A 161 16.16 -1.88 -16.63
CA GLN A 161 15.76 -1.12 -17.82
C GLN A 161 15.87 0.39 -17.59
N TYR A 162 15.46 0.87 -16.41
CA TYR A 162 15.53 2.30 -16.08
C TYR A 162 16.96 2.78 -15.83
N GLU A 163 17.83 1.95 -15.27
CA GLU A 163 19.25 2.31 -15.04
C GLU A 163 20.03 2.43 -16.35
N ARG A 164 19.64 1.73 -17.40
CA ARG A 164 20.33 1.77 -18.72
C ARG A 164 19.95 2.99 -19.55
N LEU A 165 18.96 3.75 -19.14
CA LEU A 165 18.57 4.99 -19.76
C LEU A 165 19.35 6.16 -19.17
#